data_75a7849590a4ef2a019b5fcfe2c32c8b
#
_entry.id   75a7849590a4ef2a019b5fcfe2c32c8b
#
_cell.length_a   1.000
_cell.length_b   1.000
_cell.length_c   1.000
_cell.angle_alpha   90.00
_cell.angle_beta   90.00
_cell.angle_gamma   90.00
#
_symmetry.space_group_name_H-M   'P 1'
#
loop_
_entity.id
_entity.type
_entity.pdbx_description
1 polymer ?
#
loop_
_entity_poly.entity_id
_entity_poly.type
_entity_poly.pdbx_seq_one_letter_code
_entity_poly.pdbx_strand_id
1 'polypeptide(L)'
;MSVKQSYPYAVEINVINKDGLLTPMGYQRAIIGTTQKELRRIGLSVPEMMEKFNVTWILLSLSIEIYKPVKEGSVINVTTWHTHKKGVIFRREFQITNEANEVVAVGASFSSLIDLSKRRICMDRSVYDQLNLEEGEELLVAQGKAQISGDFAFSEEIAVRPSWIDGFDHVNNYRYAELAFDNLPEEYYLKMANLCRFEIYFIGELRLGDGVKISRKAVENGVEIKGEHVADSRSAFFTKMLFNS
;
A
#
# COMPACT_ATOMS: atom_id res chain seq x y z
N MET A 1 6.53 -17.31 20.76
CA MET A 1 5.84 -17.62 19.47
C MET A 1 6.71 -17.04 18.35
N SER A 2 6.63 -17.58 17.12
CA SER A 2 7.42 -17.00 16.02
C SER A 2 6.99 -15.57 15.73
N VAL A 3 7.92 -14.65 15.62
CA VAL A 3 7.71 -13.23 15.23
C VAL A 3 7.06 -13.14 13.85
N LYS A 4 7.39 -14.09 12.95
CA LYS A 4 6.95 -14.14 11.55
C LYS A 4 5.74 -15.06 11.40
N GLN A 5 4.67 -14.55 10.76
CA GLN A 5 3.47 -15.31 10.42
C GLN A 5 3.24 -15.29 8.92
N SER A 6 2.85 -16.44 8.37
CA SER A 6 2.64 -16.64 6.94
C SER A 6 1.19 -16.98 6.63
N TYR A 7 0.66 -16.36 5.57
CA TYR A 7 -0.72 -16.51 5.14
C TYR A 7 -0.78 -16.77 3.63
N PRO A 8 -1.52 -17.81 3.19
CA PRO A 8 -1.72 -18.04 1.76
C PRO A 8 -2.65 -16.98 1.17
N TYR A 9 -2.35 -16.64 -0.11
CA TYR A 9 -3.16 -15.76 -0.94
C TYR A 9 -3.27 -16.36 -2.34
N ALA A 10 -4.50 -16.66 -2.78
CA ALA A 10 -4.78 -17.13 -4.14
C ALA A 10 -4.81 -15.93 -5.10
N VAL A 11 -4.09 -16.04 -6.20
CA VAL A 11 -4.03 -15.03 -7.27
C VAL A 11 -5.16 -15.26 -8.25
N GLU A 12 -6.24 -14.51 -8.08
CA GLU A 12 -7.46 -14.62 -8.87
C GLU A 12 -7.51 -13.60 -10.01
N ILE A 13 -8.41 -13.82 -10.98
CA ILE A 13 -8.57 -13.01 -12.19
C ILE A 13 -8.81 -11.51 -11.93
N ASN A 14 -9.36 -11.15 -10.78
CA ASN A 14 -9.69 -9.75 -10.43
C ASN A 14 -8.51 -8.91 -9.96
N VAL A 15 -7.30 -9.47 -9.89
CA VAL A 15 -6.08 -8.79 -9.42
C VAL A 15 -4.91 -8.88 -10.41
N ILE A 16 -5.19 -9.33 -11.63
CA ILE A 16 -4.19 -9.49 -12.70
C ILE A 16 -4.42 -8.51 -13.85
N ASN A 17 -3.38 -8.33 -14.68
CA ASN A 17 -3.49 -7.62 -15.95
C ASN A 17 -3.89 -8.56 -17.11
N LYS A 18 -3.97 -8.02 -18.34
CA LYS A 18 -4.28 -8.80 -19.55
C LYS A 18 -3.32 -9.96 -19.86
N ASP A 19 -2.11 -9.90 -19.33
CA ASP A 19 -1.07 -10.94 -19.53
C ASP A 19 -1.07 -11.98 -18.40
N GLY A 20 -2.09 -11.95 -17.52
CA GLY A 20 -2.23 -12.85 -16.39
C GLY A 20 -1.24 -12.58 -15.26
N LEU A 21 -0.69 -11.37 -15.15
CA LEU A 21 0.30 -11.00 -14.13
C LEU A 21 -0.33 -10.20 -13.02
N LEU A 22 0.07 -10.50 -11.78
CA LEU A 22 -0.37 -9.77 -10.58
C LEU A 22 -0.03 -8.28 -10.69
N THR A 23 -1.05 -7.42 -10.57
CA THR A 23 -0.91 -5.96 -10.67
C THR A 23 -0.40 -5.32 -9.39
N PRO A 24 0.04 -4.04 -9.39
CA PRO A 24 0.33 -3.28 -8.18
C PRO A 24 -0.81 -3.33 -7.15
N MET A 25 -2.05 -3.18 -7.59
CA MET A 25 -3.24 -3.31 -6.74
C MET A 25 -3.36 -4.73 -6.16
N GLY A 26 -3.04 -5.77 -6.94
CA GLY A 26 -3.06 -7.16 -6.50
C GLY A 26 -2.04 -7.43 -5.40
N TYR A 27 -0.80 -6.97 -5.54
CA TYR A 27 0.21 -7.02 -4.48
C TYR A 27 -0.25 -6.28 -3.22
N GLN A 28 -0.81 -5.08 -3.38
CA GLN A 28 -1.33 -4.30 -2.26
C GLN A 28 -2.45 -5.06 -1.52
N ARG A 29 -3.38 -5.69 -2.23
CA ARG A 29 -4.47 -6.51 -1.63
C ARG A 29 -3.92 -7.69 -0.84
N ALA A 30 -2.94 -8.41 -1.39
CA ALA A 30 -2.31 -9.54 -0.70
C ALA A 30 -1.66 -9.10 0.62
N ILE A 31 -0.91 -7.99 0.59
CA ILE A 31 -0.21 -7.43 1.76
C ILE A 31 -1.19 -6.88 2.80
N ILE A 32 -2.15 -6.05 2.41
CA ILE A 32 -3.11 -5.47 3.36
C ILE A 32 -4.02 -6.55 3.95
N GLY A 33 -4.50 -7.50 3.13
CA GLY A 33 -5.28 -8.62 3.63
C GLY A 33 -4.52 -9.48 4.65
N THR A 34 -3.25 -9.71 4.41
CA THR A 34 -2.35 -10.40 5.37
C THR A 34 -2.17 -9.59 6.65
N THR A 35 -1.94 -8.28 6.54
CA THR A 35 -1.82 -7.39 7.69
C THR A 35 -3.09 -7.43 8.56
N GLN A 36 -4.28 -7.39 7.95
CA GLN A 36 -5.54 -7.46 8.68
C GLN A 36 -5.74 -8.79 9.41
N LYS A 37 -5.34 -9.92 8.78
CA LYS A 37 -5.37 -11.25 9.43
C LYS A 37 -4.44 -11.28 10.64
N GLU A 38 -3.22 -10.75 10.47
CA GLU A 38 -2.23 -10.72 11.54
C GLU A 38 -2.65 -9.81 12.70
N LEU A 39 -3.10 -8.59 12.42
CA LEU A 39 -3.60 -7.67 13.46
C LEU A 39 -4.77 -8.28 14.25
N ARG A 40 -5.69 -8.99 13.58
CA ARG A 40 -6.76 -9.71 14.27
C ARG A 40 -6.22 -10.83 15.17
N ARG A 41 -5.23 -11.59 14.70
CA ARG A 41 -4.61 -12.68 15.47
C ARG A 41 -3.98 -12.19 16.78
N ILE A 42 -3.40 -10.98 16.77
CA ILE A 42 -2.71 -10.40 17.93
C ILE A 42 -3.60 -9.44 18.75
N GLY A 43 -4.89 -9.34 18.46
CA GLY A 43 -5.83 -8.50 19.21
C GLY A 43 -5.68 -7.00 18.98
N LEU A 44 -5.20 -6.60 17.80
CA LEU A 44 -4.95 -5.21 17.38
C LEU A 44 -5.67 -4.86 16.06
N SER A 45 -6.74 -5.56 15.73
CA SER A 45 -7.59 -5.23 14.57
C SER A 45 -8.24 -3.84 14.73
N VAL A 46 -8.75 -3.29 13.62
CA VAL A 46 -9.42 -1.98 13.65
C VAL A 46 -10.54 -1.93 14.70
N PRO A 47 -11.49 -2.88 14.77
CA PRO A 47 -12.52 -2.84 15.82
C PRO A 47 -11.96 -2.85 17.24
N GLU A 48 -10.95 -3.69 17.51
CA GLU A 48 -10.32 -3.78 18.83
C GLU A 48 -9.59 -2.50 19.22
N MET A 49 -8.90 -1.85 18.27
CA MET A 49 -8.23 -0.56 18.49
C MET A 49 -9.22 0.57 18.75
N MET A 50 -10.35 0.57 18.02
CA MET A 50 -11.42 1.54 18.24
C MET A 50 -12.06 1.37 19.62
N GLU A 51 -12.37 0.13 20.01
CA GLU A 51 -13.01 -0.18 21.28
C GLU A 51 -12.11 0.14 22.49
N LYS A 52 -10.82 -0.28 22.42
CA LYS A 52 -9.90 -0.17 23.57
C LYS A 52 -9.32 1.22 23.73
N PHE A 53 -9.03 1.92 22.63
CA PHE A 53 -8.21 3.14 22.65
C PHE A 53 -8.83 4.31 21.91
N ASN A 54 -9.99 4.14 21.27
CA ASN A 54 -10.62 5.14 20.40
C ASN A 54 -9.66 5.65 19.29
N VAL A 55 -8.86 4.73 18.72
CA VAL A 55 -7.95 4.99 17.60
C VAL A 55 -8.17 3.99 16.48
N THR A 56 -7.70 4.33 15.27
CA THR A 56 -7.67 3.41 14.14
C THR A 56 -6.31 3.44 13.43
N TRP A 57 -5.98 2.35 12.74
CA TRP A 57 -4.80 2.27 11.90
C TRP A 57 -4.95 3.12 10.64
N ILE A 58 -3.92 3.87 10.30
CA ILE A 58 -3.76 4.52 8.99
C ILE A 58 -2.50 4.00 8.31
N LEU A 59 -2.64 3.60 7.05
CA LEU A 59 -1.50 3.25 6.19
C LEU A 59 -0.94 4.54 5.59
N LEU A 60 0.37 4.75 5.74
CA LEU A 60 1.07 5.92 5.22
C LEU A 60 1.77 5.62 3.89
N SER A 61 2.38 4.45 3.78
CA SER A 61 3.03 4.00 2.55
C SER A 61 3.21 2.50 2.49
N LEU A 62 3.42 2.01 1.27
CA LEU A 62 3.79 0.64 0.96
C LEU A 62 4.85 0.67 -0.14
N SER A 63 5.95 -0.04 0.06
CA SER A 63 6.99 -0.28 -0.95
C SER A 63 7.15 -1.77 -1.17
N ILE A 64 7.26 -2.19 -2.43
CA ILE A 64 7.41 -3.59 -2.83
C ILE A 64 8.55 -3.67 -3.84
N GLU A 65 9.46 -4.60 -3.62
CA GLU A 65 10.49 -5.00 -4.58
C GLU A 65 10.14 -6.38 -5.13
N ILE A 66 10.04 -6.50 -6.46
CA ILE A 66 9.54 -7.67 -7.17
C ILE A 66 10.69 -8.31 -7.91
N TYR A 67 11.00 -9.56 -7.57
CA TYR A 67 12.09 -10.34 -8.18
C TYR A 67 11.60 -11.23 -9.32
N LYS A 68 10.35 -11.72 -9.20
CA LYS A 68 9.70 -12.57 -10.22
C LYS A 68 8.24 -12.18 -10.35
N PRO A 69 7.70 -12.05 -11.56
CA PRO A 69 6.28 -11.80 -11.77
C PRO A 69 5.45 -12.99 -11.25
N VAL A 70 4.34 -12.67 -10.60
CA VAL A 70 3.38 -13.66 -10.09
C VAL A 70 2.24 -13.79 -11.09
N LYS A 71 1.82 -15.03 -11.40
CA LYS A 71 0.79 -15.33 -12.40
C LYS A 71 -0.55 -15.71 -11.77
N GLU A 72 -1.61 -15.54 -12.55
CA GLU A 72 -2.95 -16.07 -12.26
C GLU A 72 -2.91 -17.57 -11.93
N GLY A 73 -3.78 -18.00 -11.03
CA GLY A 73 -3.94 -19.39 -10.61
C GLY A 73 -2.86 -19.88 -9.63
N SER A 74 -1.81 -19.09 -9.37
CA SER A 74 -0.82 -19.44 -8.35
C SER A 74 -1.33 -19.12 -6.94
N VAL A 75 -0.76 -19.81 -5.96
CA VAL A 75 -0.91 -19.48 -4.54
C VAL A 75 0.43 -18.94 -4.03
N ILE A 76 0.43 -17.72 -3.53
CA ILE A 76 1.58 -17.13 -2.87
C ILE A 76 1.41 -17.17 -1.35
N ASN A 77 2.50 -17.28 -0.62
CA ASN A 77 2.51 -17.14 0.83
C ASN A 77 3.09 -15.79 1.21
N VAL A 78 2.31 -14.98 1.92
CA VAL A 78 2.75 -13.68 2.42
C VAL A 78 3.09 -13.81 3.90
N THR A 79 4.37 -13.77 4.21
CA THR A 79 4.89 -13.76 5.58
C THR A 79 5.08 -12.34 6.04
N THR A 80 4.66 -12.01 7.27
CA THR A 80 4.72 -10.64 7.79
C THR A 80 5.18 -10.59 9.24
N TRP A 81 5.83 -9.48 9.61
CA TRP A 81 6.25 -9.16 10.99
C TRP A 81 6.49 -7.67 11.16
N HIS A 82 6.48 -7.19 12.40
CA HIS A 82 6.94 -5.84 12.73
C HIS A 82 8.46 -5.79 12.83
N THR A 83 9.06 -4.65 12.49
CA THR A 83 10.49 -4.42 12.68
C THR A 83 10.75 -3.45 13.82
N HIS A 84 10.25 -2.23 13.72
CA HIS A 84 10.43 -1.23 14.75
C HIS A 84 9.30 -0.19 14.76
N LYS A 85 9.25 0.56 15.84
CA LYS A 85 8.46 1.77 15.99
C LYS A 85 9.38 2.96 16.15
N LYS A 86 9.28 3.96 15.27
CA LYS A 86 10.00 5.23 15.40
C LYS A 86 9.01 6.36 15.72
N GLY A 87 8.99 6.78 16.99
CA GLY A 87 7.98 7.72 17.46
C GLY A 87 6.57 7.14 17.37
N VAL A 88 5.75 7.73 16.50
CA VAL A 88 4.36 7.31 16.23
C VAL A 88 4.21 6.48 14.95
N ILE A 89 5.29 6.16 14.29
CA ILE A 89 5.32 5.43 13.03
C ILE A 89 5.74 3.99 13.28
N PHE A 90 4.92 3.05 12.81
CA PHE A 90 5.21 1.63 12.79
C PHE A 90 5.72 1.22 11.43
N ARG A 91 6.66 0.28 11.40
CA ARG A 91 7.13 -0.37 10.19
C ARG A 91 6.82 -1.86 10.25
N ARG A 92 6.36 -2.42 9.13
CA ARG A 92 6.04 -3.83 8.96
C ARG A 92 6.66 -4.34 7.68
N GLU A 93 7.29 -5.50 7.74
CA GLU A 93 7.88 -6.20 6.60
C GLU A 93 6.99 -7.29 6.06
N PHE A 94 7.23 -7.62 4.79
CA PHE A 94 6.57 -8.69 4.08
C PHE A 94 7.57 -9.44 3.22
N GLN A 95 7.51 -10.76 3.27
CA GLN A 95 8.20 -11.65 2.35
C GLN A 95 7.14 -12.47 1.61
N ILE A 96 7.18 -12.46 0.29
CA ILE A 96 6.23 -13.17 -0.56
C ILE A 96 6.98 -14.32 -1.24
N THR A 97 6.51 -15.54 -1.02
CA THR A 97 7.06 -16.75 -1.64
C THR A 97 6.03 -17.41 -2.54
N ASN A 98 6.51 -18.11 -3.59
CA ASN A 98 5.68 -18.96 -4.43
C ASN A 98 5.50 -20.36 -3.79
N GLU A 99 4.81 -21.26 -4.49
CA GLU A 99 4.55 -22.64 -4.05
C GLU A 99 5.85 -23.48 -3.91
N ALA A 100 6.92 -23.10 -4.61
CA ALA A 100 8.24 -23.71 -4.46
C ALA A 100 9.08 -23.11 -3.31
N ASN A 101 8.48 -22.24 -2.47
CA ASN A 101 9.13 -21.49 -1.40
C ASN A 101 10.25 -20.54 -1.90
N GLU A 102 10.27 -20.18 -3.17
CA GLU A 102 11.17 -19.15 -3.67
C GLU A 102 10.62 -17.77 -3.35
N VAL A 103 11.46 -16.85 -2.89
CA VAL A 103 11.09 -15.44 -2.67
C VAL A 103 10.86 -14.77 -4.02
N VAL A 104 9.64 -14.31 -4.26
CA VAL A 104 9.23 -13.63 -5.49
C VAL A 104 9.10 -12.13 -5.30
N ALA A 105 8.85 -11.66 -4.08
CA ALA A 105 8.86 -10.24 -3.73
C ALA A 105 9.11 -10.04 -2.24
N VAL A 106 9.55 -8.84 -1.88
CA VAL A 106 9.60 -8.34 -0.51
C VAL A 106 8.91 -7.00 -0.43
N GLY A 107 8.44 -6.62 0.74
CA GLY A 107 7.76 -5.34 0.92
C GLY A 107 7.92 -4.78 2.31
N ALA A 108 7.72 -3.47 2.45
CA ALA A 108 7.63 -2.78 3.73
C ALA A 108 6.48 -1.78 3.71
N SER A 109 5.74 -1.70 4.79
CA SER A 109 4.71 -0.67 4.98
C SER A 109 5.00 0.18 6.21
N PHE A 110 4.58 1.44 6.14
CA PHE A 110 4.58 2.36 7.26
C PHE A 110 3.14 2.72 7.62
N SER A 111 2.84 2.71 8.91
CA SER A 111 1.52 3.01 9.44
C SER A 111 1.61 3.84 10.72
N SER A 112 0.50 4.42 11.12
CA SER A 112 0.36 5.16 12.37
C SER A 112 -1.04 4.95 12.93
N LEU A 113 -1.36 5.60 14.04
CA LEU A 113 -2.67 5.60 14.65
C LEU A 113 -3.31 6.98 14.53
N ILE A 114 -4.61 7.01 14.16
CA ILE A 114 -5.45 8.21 14.18
C ILE A 114 -6.33 8.18 15.43
N ASP A 115 -6.30 9.24 16.22
CA ASP A 115 -7.28 9.51 17.29
C ASP A 115 -8.61 9.90 16.64
N LEU A 116 -9.64 9.08 16.82
CA LEU A 116 -10.94 9.25 16.18
C LEU A 116 -11.68 10.49 16.65
N SER A 117 -11.50 10.91 17.91
CA SER A 117 -12.12 12.12 18.45
C SER A 117 -11.48 13.39 17.90
N LYS A 118 -10.16 13.39 17.73
CA LYS A 118 -9.39 14.56 17.30
C LYS A 118 -9.13 14.57 15.77
N ARG A 119 -9.39 13.45 15.08
CA ARG A 119 -9.13 13.25 13.64
C ARG A 119 -7.70 13.63 13.23
N ARG A 120 -6.72 13.25 14.04
CA ARG A 120 -5.29 13.50 13.79
C ARG A 120 -4.45 12.35 14.35
N ILE A 121 -3.17 12.29 13.96
CA ILE A 121 -2.23 11.31 14.50
C ILE A 121 -2.32 11.28 16.02
N CYS A 122 -2.51 10.08 16.58
CA CYS A 122 -2.51 9.85 18.02
C CYS A 122 -1.10 10.15 18.56
N MET A 123 -1.01 11.03 19.56
CA MET A 123 0.25 11.39 20.23
C MET A 123 0.33 10.85 21.65
N ASP A 124 -0.68 10.08 22.08
CA ASP A 124 -0.75 9.48 23.41
C ASP A 124 0.19 8.28 23.50
N ARG A 125 1.31 8.45 24.18
CA ARG A 125 2.31 7.39 24.36
C ARG A 125 1.76 6.16 25.07
N SER A 126 0.81 6.33 25.98
CA SER A 126 0.23 5.21 26.73
C SER A 126 -0.47 4.19 25.83
N VAL A 127 -1.03 4.63 24.69
CA VAL A 127 -1.58 3.73 23.66
C VAL A 127 -0.47 2.91 23.01
N TYR A 128 0.62 3.57 22.60
CA TYR A 128 1.74 2.91 21.92
C TYR A 128 2.51 1.93 22.83
N ASP A 129 2.61 2.22 24.12
CA ASP A 129 3.32 1.39 25.09
C ASP A 129 2.56 0.08 25.39
N GLN A 130 1.24 0.06 25.15
CA GLN A 130 0.40 -1.13 25.29
C GLN A 130 0.43 -2.03 24.04
N LEU A 131 0.95 -1.54 22.92
CA LEU A 131 1.12 -2.33 21.69
C LEU A 131 2.43 -3.12 21.77
N ASN A 132 2.36 -4.29 22.37
CA ASN A 132 3.50 -5.17 22.56
C ASN A 132 3.80 -5.91 21.24
N LEU A 133 4.55 -5.26 20.32
CA LEU A 133 4.91 -5.79 19.01
C LEU A 133 6.36 -6.33 19.07
N GLU A 134 6.51 -7.61 18.78
CA GLU A 134 7.83 -8.23 18.64
C GLU A 134 8.52 -7.70 17.37
N GLU A 135 9.81 -7.38 17.47
CA GLU A 135 10.60 -6.79 16.38
C GLU A 135 11.40 -7.86 15.63
N GLY A 136 11.40 -7.75 14.30
CA GLY A 136 12.18 -8.58 13.39
C GLY A 136 13.12 -7.74 12.51
N GLU A 137 13.78 -8.36 11.55
CA GLU A 137 14.71 -7.73 10.62
C GLU A 137 14.00 -6.92 9.52
N GLU A 138 14.68 -5.90 8.98
CA GLU A 138 14.26 -5.19 7.78
C GLU A 138 14.73 -5.91 6.51
N LEU A 139 13.89 -5.95 5.47
CA LEU A 139 14.20 -6.61 4.20
C LEU A 139 14.60 -5.66 3.09
N LEU A 140 14.04 -4.45 3.06
CA LEU A 140 14.33 -3.51 1.99
C LEU A 140 14.46 -2.07 2.48
N VAL A 141 15.12 -1.23 1.67
CA VAL A 141 15.13 0.22 1.89
C VAL A 141 13.79 0.80 1.44
N ALA A 142 13.03 1.33 2.40
CA ALA A 142 11.73 1.95 2.18
C ALA A 142 11.56 3.23 2.99
N GLN A 143 10.64 4.09 2.58
CA GLN A 143 10.38 5.37 3.22
C GLN A 143 8.89 5.51 3.60
N GLY A 144 8.65 6.09 4.77
CA GLY A 144 7.28 6.37 5.25
C GLY A 144 6.65 7.62 4.65
N LYS A 145 7.43 8.46 3.93
CA LYS A 145 6.98 9.73 3.35
C LYS A 145 7.47 9.89 1.92
N ALA A 146 6.55 10.31 1.04
CA ALA A 146 6.86 10.64 -0.35
C ALA A 146 7.85 11.81 -0.47
N GLN A 147 8.75 11.71 -1.46
CA GLN A 147 9.58 12.81 -1.94
C GLN A 147 9.10 13.19 -3.33
N ILE A 148 8.20 14.17 -3.42
CA ILE A 148 7.60 14.62 -4.67
C ILE A 148 8.35 15.87 -5.13
N SER A 149 8.92 15.82 -6.33
CA SER A 149 9.68 16.95 -6.89
C SER A 149 9.61 16.99 -8.41
N GLY A 150 9.85 18.17 -8.99
CA GLY A 150 9.85 18.41 -10.43
C GLY A 150 8.44 18.51 -11.03
N ASP A 151 8.39 18.65 -12.35
CA ASP A 151 7.15 18.91 -13.09
C ASP A 151 6.48 17.62 -13.51
N PHE A 152 5.15 17.57 -13.34
CA PHE A 152 4.30 16.46 -13.74
C PHE A 152 3.39 16.91 -14.88
N ALA A 153 3.35 16.13 -15.94
CA ALA A 153 2.38 16.34 -17.02
C ALA A 153 1.00 15.84 -16.62
N PHE A 154 -0.04 16.62 -16.90
CA PHE A 154 -1.43 16.21 -16.71
C PHE A 154 -1.74 14.95 -17.52
N SER A 155 -2.48 14.01 -16.95
CA SER A 155 -2.96 12.80 -17.60
C SER A 155 -4.48 12.82 -17.75
N GLU A 156 -5.19 12.86 -16.63
CA GLU A 156 -6.66 12.89 -16.65
C GLU A 156 -7.23 13.49 -15.35
N GLU A 157 -8.54 13.77 -15.38
CA GLU A 157 -9.33 14.16 -14.21
C GLU A 157 -10.52 13.21 -14.09
N ILE A 158 -10.72 12.64 -12.90
CA ILE A 158 -11.74 11.62 -12.65
C ILE A 158 -12.55 12.01 -11.42
N ALA A 159 -13.87 11.89 -11.50
CA ALA A 159 -14.75 12.01 -10.35
C ALA A 159 -14.71 10.72 -9.50
N VAL A 160 -14.63 10.86 -8.20
CA VAL A 160 -14.74 9.74 -7.25
C VAL A 160 -16.11 9.07 -7.38
N ARG A 161 -16.11 7.74 -7.49
CA ARG A 161 -17.31 6.93 -7.72
C ARG A 161 -17.81 6.26 -6.44
N PRO A 162 -19.13 6.03 -6.29
CA PRO A 162 -19.68 5.35 -5.11
C PRO A 162 -19.04 3.96 -4.83
N SER A 163 -18.69 3.20 -5.88
CA SER A 163 -18.05 1.89 -5.75
C SER A 163 -16.61 1.93 -5.21
N TRP A 164 -16.03 3.11 -5.04
CA TRP A 164 -14.69 3.30 -4.50
C TRP A 164 -14.69 3.52 -2.99
N ILE A 165 -15.85 3.86 -2.42
CA ILE A 165 -15.97 4.25 -1.01
C ILE A 165 -16.03 3.00 -0.12
N ASP A 166 -15.23 3.01 0.93
CA ASP A 166 -15.22 1.96 1.95
C ASP A 166 -16.11 2.30 3.16
N GLY A 167 -16.08 1.44 4.19
CA GLY A 167 -16.88 1.62 5.40
C GLY A 167 -16.49 2.80 6.29
N PHE A 168 -15.46 3.55 5.94
CA PHE A 168 -15.01 4.78 6.63
C PHE A 168 -15.35 6.06 5.86
N ASP A 169 -16.20 5.98 4.81
CA ASP A 169 -16.57 7.10 3.94
C ASP A 169 -15.39 7.70 3.15
N HIS A 170 -14.35 6.91 2.88
CA HIS A 170 -13.18 7.32 2.10
C HIS A 170 -12.99 6.39 0.90
N VAL A 171 -12.28 6.91 -0.12
CA VAL A 171 -11.80 6.07 -1.22
C VAL A 171 -10.89 4.98 -0.65
N ASN A 172 -11.23 3.73 -0.93
CA ASN A 172 -10.46 2.58 -0.48
C ASN A 172 -9.02 2.65 -1.04
N ASN A 173 -8.03 2.37 -0.21
CA ASN A 173 -6.61 2.44 -0.54
C ASN A 173 -6.22 1.68 -1.81
N TYR A 174 -6.93 0.61 -2.17
CA TYR A 174 -6.66 -0.15 -3.40
C TYR A 174 -6.91 0.68 -4.67
N ARG A 175 -7.84 1.62 -4.62
CA ARG A 175 -8.20 2.47 -5.76
C ARG A 175 -7.08 3.40 -6.18
N TYR A 176 -6.26 3.85 -5.25
CA TYR A 176 -5.11 4.68 -5.59
C TYR A 176 -4.06 3.92 -6.43
N ALA A 177 -3.81 2.64 -6.13
CA ALA A 177 -2.94 1.81 -6.95
C ALA A 177 -3.55 1.48 -8.32
N GLU A 178 -4.88 1.29 -8.38
CA GLU A 178 -5.64 1.12 -9.63
C GLU A 178 -5.53 2.38 -10.50
N LEU A 179 -5.83 3.56 -9.94
CA LEU A 179 -5.70 4.84 -10.64
C LEU A 179 -4.29 5.07 -11.19
N ALA A 180 -3.27 4.72 -10.41
CA ALA A 180 -1.90 4.81 -10.87
C ALA A 180 -1.60 3.81 -12.01
N PHE A 181 -2.11 2.59 -11.93
CA PHE A 181 -1.94 1.58 -12.97
C PHE A 181 -2.65 1.97 -14.27
N ASP A 182 -3.88 2.50 -14.19
CA ASP A 182 -4.66 2.94 -15.35
C ASP A 182 -4.02 4.14 -16.07
N ASN A 183 -3.18 4.90 -15.36
CA ASN A 183 -2.45 6.06 -15.89
C ASN A 183 -1.00 5.76 -16.29
N LEU A 184 -0.60 4.47 -16.36
CA LEU A 184 0.70 4.11 -16.89
C LEU A 184 0.82 4.49 -18.37
N PRO A 185 1.96 5.06 -18.80
CA PRO A 185 2.29 5.12 -20.22
C PRO A 185 2.26 3.73 -20.85
N GLU A 186 1.79 3.64 -22.10
CA GLU A 186 1.63 2.35 -22.81
C GLU A 186 2.91 1.52 -22.81
N GLU A 187 4.06 2.15 -22.97
CA GLU A 187 5.37 1.48 -22.97
C GLU A 187 5.66 0.71 -21.66
N TYR A 188 5.22 1.23 -20.51
CA TYR A 188 5.36 0.55 -19.21
C TYR A 188 4.24 -0.46 -18.98
N TYR A 189 3.03 -0.15 -19.43
CA TYR A 189 1.93 -1.10 -19.37
C TYR A 189 2.23 -2.39 -20.14
N LEU A 190 2.88 -2.30 -21.30
CA LEU A 190 3.30 -3.44 -22.10
C LEU A 190 4.49 -4.22 -21.51
N LYS A 191 5.21 -3.62 -20.55
CA LYS A 191 6.38 -4.21 -19.88
C LYS A 191 6.08 -4.62 -18.42
N MET A 192 4.84 -4.92 -18.07
CA MET A 192 4.49 -5.25 -16.67
C MET A 192 5.23 -6.45 -16.10
N ALA A 193 5.69 -7.38 -16.96
CA ALA A 193 6.55 -8.50 -16.54
C ALA A 193 7.92 -8.04 -15.99
N ASN A 194 8.35 -6.83 -16.32
CA ASN A 194 9.60 -6.23 -15.89
C ASN A 194 9.44 -5.27 -14.69
N LEU A 195 8.22 -5.12 -14.15
CA LEU A 195 8.00 -4.32 -12.95
C LEU A 195 8.85 -4.90 -11.80
N CYS A 196 9.84 -4.13 -11.33
CA CYS A 196 10.74 -4.56 -10.27
C CYS A 196 10.53 -3.80 -8.95
N ARG A 197 9.91 -2.63 -8.99
CA ARG A 197 9.60 -1.86 -7.78
C ARG A 197 8.30 -1.09 -7.91
N PHE A 198 7.48 -1.15 -6.88
CA PHE A 198 6.26 -0.35 -6.72
C PHE A 198 6.26 0.30 -5.35
N GLU A 199 6.06 1.61 -5.33
CA GLU A 199 5.89 2.39 -4.11
C GLU A 199 4.58 3.18 -4.19
N ILE A 200 3.83 3.22 -3.09
CA ILE A 200 2.64 4.05 -2.96
C ILE A 200 2.64 4.75 -1.61
N TYR A 201 2.28 6.03 -1.62
CA TYR A 201 2.19 6.91 -0.47
C TYR A 201 0.79 7.48 -0.40
N PHE A 202 0.12 7.32 0.75
CA PHE A 202 -1.22 7.81 1.03
C PHE A 202 -1.09 9.13 1.78
N ILE A 203 -1.46 10.25 1.13
CA ILE A 203 -1.17 11.60 1.63
C ILE A 203 -2.44 12.28 2.10
N GLY A 204 -3.53 12.13 1.37
CA GLY A 204 -4.82 12.70 1.67
C GLY A 204 -5.98 11.78 1.33
N GLU A 205 -7.08 11.92 2.06
CA GLU A 205 -8.29 11.16 1.84
C GLU A 205 -9.09 11.76 0.68
N LEU A 206 -9.60 10.93 -0.22
CA LEU A 206 -10.62 11.28 -1.22
C LEU A 206 -11.98 10.74 -0.76
N ARG A 207 -13.04 11.47 -1.03
CA ARG A 207 -14.42 11.14 -0.64
C ARG A 207 -15.37 11.19 -1.82
N LEU A 208 -16.57 10.66 -1.65
CA LEU A 208 -17.63 10.81 -2.64
C LEU A 208 -17.92 12.29 -2.89
N GLY A 209 -17.93 12.68 -4.17
CA GLY A 209 -18.09 14.07 -4.61
C GLY A 209 -16.78 14.78 -4.90
N ASP A 210 -15.63 14.23 -4.50
CA ASP A 210 -14.34 14.79 -4.89
C ASP A 210 -14.00 14.46 -6.34
N GLY A 211 -13.21 15.34 -6.96
CA GLY A 211 -12.48 15.07 -8.19
C GLY A 211 -11.00 14.83 -7.88
N VAL A 212 -10.39 13.92 -8.61
CA VAL A 212 -8.95 13.67 -8.55
C VAL A 212 -8.30 13.98 -9.89
N LYS A 213 -7.30 14.84 -9.87
CA LYS A 213 -6.44 15.18 -11.00
C LYS A 213 -5.22 14.28 -10.95
N ILE A 214 -5.03 13.46 -11.99
CA ILE A 214 -3.89 12.58 -12.15
C ILE A 214 -2.84 13.25 -13.02
N SER A 215 -1.59 13.18 -12.58
CA SER A 215 -0.44 13.70 -13.34
C SER A 215 0.72 12.72 -13.23
N ARG A 216 1.55 12.65 -14.26
CA ARG A 216 2.66 11.70 -14.37
C ARG A 216 3.96 12.36 -14.79
N LYS A 217 5.07 11.76 -14.40
CA LYS A 217 6.41 12.18 -14.73
C LYS A 217 7.27 10.96 -15.05
N ALA A 218 7.94 10.95 -16.20
CA ALA A 218 8.94 9.95 -16.51
C ALA A 218 10.17 10.13 -15.59
N VAL A 219 10.70 9.00 -15.11
CA VAL A 219 11.96 8.95 -14.36
C VAL A 219 12.86 7.87 -14.98
N GLU A 220 14.09 7.78 -14.53
CA GLU A 220 14.99 6.72 -15.00
C GLU A 220 14.36 5.34 -14.75
N ASN A 221 14.19 4.57 -15.82
CA ASN A 221 13.59 3.24 -15.82
C ASN A 221 12.17 3.15 -15.21
N GLY A 222 11.36 4.22 -15.31
CA GLY A 222 10.03 4.15 -14.73
C GLY A 222 9.22 5.43 -14.79
N VAL A 223 8.20 5.47 -13.96
CA VAL A 223 7.23 6.56 -13.91
C VAL A 223 6.84 6.87 -12.47
N GLU A 224 6.68 8.16 -12.18
CA GLU A 224 6.03 8.69 -10.99
C GLU A 224 4.64 9.20 -11.38
N ILE A 225 3.62 8.86 -10.58
CA ILE A 225 2.24 9.28 -10.76
C ILE A 225 1.73 9.85 -9.45
N LYS A 226 1.09 11.01 -9.52
CA LYS A 226 0.43 11.64 -8.38
C LYS A 226 -1.04 11.91 -8.66
N GLY A 227 -1.85 11.82 -7.61
CA GLY A 227 -3.22 12.29 -7.61
C GLY A 227 -3.38 13.46 -6.65
N GLU A 228 -4.07 14.50 -7.09
CA GLU A 228 -4.36 15.72 -6.33
C GLU A 228 -5.86 16.00 -6.35
N HIS A 229 -6.39 16.56 -5.26
CA HIS A 229 -7.77 17.04 -5.25
C HIS A 229 -7.94 18.14 -6.29
N VAL A 230 -9.00 18.04 -7.10
CA VAL A 230 -9.32 19.07 -8.11
C VAL A 230 -9.62 20.41 -7.43
N ALA A 231 -10.31 20.39 -6.29
CA ALA A 231 -10.82 21.59 -5.63
C ALA A 231 -9.71 22.51 -5.07
N ASP A 232 -8.61 21.95 -4.56
CA ASP A 232 -7.60 22.71 -3.80
C ASP A 232 -6.15 22.26 -4.06
N SER A 233 -5.94 21.37 -5.01
CA SER A 233 -4.63 20.82 -5.40
C SER A 233 -3.85 20.14 -4.26
N ARG A 234 -4.48 19.79 -3.15
CA ARG A 234 -3.83 18.98 -2.10
C ARG A 234 -3.53 17.59 -2.63
N SER A 235 -2.35 17.08 -2.34
CA SER A 235 -1.97 15.72 -2.72
C SER A 235 -2.85 14.69 -2.01
N ALA A 236 -3.40 13.73 -2.78
CA ALA A 236 -4.12 12.57 -2.27
C ALA A 236 -3.20 11.36 -2.19
N PHE A 237 -2.44 11.09 -3.24
CA PHE A 237 -1.49 9.98 -3.28
C PHE A 237 -0.31 10.28 -4.20
N PHE A 238 0.74 9.48 -4.03
CA PHE A 238 1.91 9.46 -4.90
C PHE A 238 2.36 8.02 -5.10
N THR A 239 2.75 7.66 -6.32
CA THR A 239 3.31 6.35 -6.64
C THR A 239 4.58 6.47 -7.46
N LYS A 240 5.45 5.46 -7.32
CA LYS A 240 6.62 5.27 -8.15
C LYS A 240 6.67 3.83 -8.61
N MET A 241 6.82 3.62 -9.90
CA MET A 241 6.97 2.31 -10.52
C MET A 241 8.27 2.26 -11.32
N LEU A 242 9.13 1.28 -11.04
CA LEU A 242 10.38 1.06 -11.75
C LEU A 242 10.36 -0.30 -12.44
N PHE A 243 11.00 -0.36 -13.60
CA PHE A 243 11.01 -1.52 -14.48
C PHE A 243 12.45 -1.90 -14.81
N ASN A 244 12.74 -3.20 -14.86
CA ASN A 244 14.00 -3.69 -15.39
C ASN A 244 14.09 -3.42 -16.90
N SER A 245 15.29 -3.24 -17.39
CA SER A 245 15.61 -2.98 -18.80
C SER A 245 15.24 -4.16 -19.69
#